data_0ac3487e28c538880508dabf0af8a1ab
#
_entry.id   0ac3487e28c538880508dabf0af8a1ab
#
_cell.length_a   1.000
_cell.length_b   1.000
_cell.length_c   1.000
_cell.angle_alpha   90.00
_cell.angle_beta   90.00
_cell.angle_gamma   90.00
#
_symmetry.space_group_name_H-M   'P 1'
#
loop_
_entity.id
_entity.type
_entity.pdbx_description
1 polymer ?
#
loop_
_entity_poly.entity_id
_entity_poly.type
_entity_poly.pdbx_seq_one_letter_code
_entity_poly.pdbx_strand_id
1 'polypeptide(L)'
;KQDEKFFGHYSLFGDDSLDKNLKKFGFVKEDITDVFLTHLHFDHCGGAIEWNDDQSGYRPTFKNAQFWTNENHWKWATEPNPREKASFLKENILPMQESGQLNFLPTPTTGNYGFAPDLKMDVIFVDGHTEKQMLPVLQYQEKTIVFAADLIPTAGHIPQVYVMGYDT
;
A
#
# COMPACT_ATOMS: atom_id res chain seq x y z
N LYS A 1 -1.25 -9.95 13.93
CA LYS A 1 -0.21 -8.94 14.26
C LYS A 1 -0.80 -7.63 14.81
N GLN A 2 -2.08 -7.58 15.05
CA GLN A 2 -2.76 -6.35 15.51
C GLN A 2 -2.58 -6.15 17.01
N ASP A 3 -2.17 -4.94 17.39
CA ASP A 3 -2.21 -4.48 18.78
C ASP A 3 -3.65 -4.10 19.14
N GLU A 4 -4.24 -4.80 20.11
CA GLU A 4 -5.63 -4.56 20.52
C GLU A 4 -5.86 -3.14 21.04
N LYS A 5 -4.86 -2.56 21.71
CA LYS A 5 -4.92 -1.18 22.19
C LYS A 5 -5.07 -0.18 21.04
N PHE A 6 -4.41 -0.44 19.90
CA PHE A 6 -4.48 0.40 18.72
C PHE A 6 -5.70 0.07 17.86
N PHE A 7 -5.94 -1.22 17.58
CA PHE A 7 -6.96 -1.64 16.63
C PHE A 7 -8.34 -1.92 17.24
N GLY A 8 -8.45 -2.09 18.57
CA GLY A 8 -9.70 -2.42 19.22
C GLY A 8 -10.82 -1.41 18.99
N HIS A 9 -10.48 -0.13 18.82
CA HIS A 9 -11.46 0.92 18.55
C HIS A 9 -11.98 0.96 17.10
N TYR A 10 -11.31 0.29 16.15
CA TYR A 10 -11.79 0.19 14.77
C TYR A 10 -12.91 -0.83 14.60
N SER A 11 -13.19 -1.65 15.64
CA SER A 11 -14.29 -2.61 15.63
C SER A 11 -14.31 -3.48 14.36
N LEU A 12 -13.18 -4.07 14.02
CA LEU A 12 -13.08 -4.94 12.86
C LEU A 12 -14.04 -6.11 12.99
N PHE A 13 -14.85 -6.34 11.97
CA PHE A 13 -15.87 -7.39 11.94
C PHE A 13 -15.88 -8.11 10.60
N GLY A 14 -16.55 -9.25 10.56
CA GLY A 14 -16.60 -10.10 9.37
C GLY A 14 -15.52 -11.18 9.38
N ASP A 15 -15.67 -12.11 8.46
CA ASP A 15 -14.82 -13.30 8.35
C ASP A 15 -13.93 -13.27 7.09
N ASP A 16 -13.85 -12.10 6.44
CA ASP A 16 -13.02 -11.91 5.27
C ASP A 16 -11.57 -11.71 5.66
N SER A 17 -10.69 -12.40 4.95
CA SER A 17 -9.26 -12.24 5.05
C SER A 17 -8.64 -12.26 3.66
N LEU A 18 -7.42 -11.72 3.53
CA LEU A 18 -6.69 -11.73 2.28
C LEU A 18 -6.53 -13.16 1.74
N ASP A 19 -6.19 -14.13 2.60
CA ASP A 19 -6.08 -15.54 2.24
C ASP A 19 -7.38 -16.14 1.69
N LYS A 20 -8.49 -15.86 2.35
CA LYS A 20 -9.80 -16.34 1.90
C LYS A 20 -10.17 -15.74 0.56
N ASN A 21 -9.87 -14.45 0.36
CA ASN A 21 -10.16 -13.77 -0.89
C ASN A 21 -9.26 -14.27 -2.03
N LEU A 22 -7.98 -14.48 -1.83
CA LEU A 22 -7.11 -15.09 -2.82
C LEU A 22 -7.62 -16.48 -3.23
N LYS A 23 -7.97 -17.32 -2.25
CA LYS A 23 -8.49 -18.68 -2.51
C LYS A 23 -9.80 -18.70 -3.31
N LYS A 24 -10.69 -17.70 -3.14
CA LYS A 24 -11.91 -17.55 -3.97
C LYS A 24 -11.59 -17.44 -5.46
N PHE A 25 -10.41 -16.88 -5.80
CA PHE A 25 -9.94 -16.71 -7.18
C PHE A 25 -8.92 -17.78 -7.61
N GLY A 26 -8.69 -18.80 -6.79
CA GLY A 26 -7.77 -19.90 -7.10
C GLY A 26 -6.29 -19.62 -6.83
N PHE A 27 -5.98 -18.58 -6.06
CA PHE A 27 -4.62 -18.19 -5.71
C PHE A 27 -4.30 -18.48 -4.25
N VAL A 28 -3.01 -18.69 -3.97
CA VAL A 28 -2.44 -18.73 -2.61
C VAL A 28 -1.40 -17.62 -2.46
N LYS A 29 -0.96 -17.34 -1.23
CA LYS A 29 0.05 -16.30 -0.96
C LYS A 29 1.35 -16.49 -1.75
N GLU A 30 1.71 -17.73 -1.99
CA GLU A 30 2.91 -18.13 -2.71
C GLU A 30 2.89 -17.82 -4.21
N ASP A 31 1.70 -17.64 -4.77
CA ASP A 31 1.52 -17.29 -6.20
C ASP A 31 1.73 -15.79 -6.47
N ILE A 32 1.75 -14.98 -5.41
CA ILE A 32 1.92 -13.54 -5.53
C ILE A 32 3.40 -13.23 -5.72
N THR A 33 3.73 -12.58 -6.82
CA THR A 33 5.09 -12.20 -7.20
C THR A 33 5.40 -10.74 -6.97
N ASP A 34 4.37 -9.90 -6.95
CA ASP A 34 4.51 -8.46 -6.80
C ASP A 34 3.41 -7.88 -5.93
N VAL A 35 3.78 -7.00 -5.02
CA VAL A 35 2.85 -6.25 -4.17
C VAL A 35 3.11 -4.77 -4.39
N PHE A 36 2.19 -4.10 -5.06
CA PHE A 36 2.24 -2.68 -5.30
C PHE A 36 1.57 -1.94 -4.14
N LEU A 37 2.35 -1.13 -3.43
CA LEU A 37 1.88 -0.36 -2.27
C LEU A 37 1.63 1.08 -2.72
N THR A 38 0.36 1.50 -2.74
CA THR A 38 0.00 2.87 -3.11
C THR A 38 0.63 3.88 -2.17
N HIS A 39 0.62 3.57 -0.88
CA HIS A 39 1.31 4.29 0.20
C HIS A 39 1.42 3.39 1.44
N LEU A 40 2.13 3.87 2.46
CA LEU A 40 2.57 3.04 3.60
C LEU A 40 1.79 3.33 4.90
N HIS A 41 0.60 3.92 4.84
CA HIS A 41 -0.27 3.99 5.99
C HIS A 41 -0.67 2.56 6.44
N PHE A 42 -0.91 2.37 7.74
CA PHE A 42 -1.07 1.06 8.37
C PHE A 42 -2.18 0.20 7.77
N ASP A 43 -3.26 0.82 7.32
CA ASP A 43 -4.44 0.18 6.73
C ASP A 43 -4.24 -0.20 5.26
N HIS A 44 -3.23 0.35 4.59
CA HIS A 44 -2.87 0.03 3.20
C HIS A 44 -1.70 -0.95 3.08
N CYS A 45 -0.73 -0.91 3.99
CA CYS A 45 0.44 -1.79 3.93
C CYS A 45 0.47 -2.89 5.00
N GLY A 46 -0.39 -2.82 6.02
CA GLY A 46 -0.33 -3.73 7.16
C GLY A 46 -0.49 -5.22 6.85
N GLY A 47 -1.18 -5.55 5.74
CA GLY A 47 -1.31 -6.92 5.25
C GLY A 47 -0.07 -7.49 4.56
N ALA A 48 0.93 -6.66 4.25
CA ALA A 48 2.17 -7.09 3.63
C ALA A 48 3.08 -7.88 4.60
N ILE A 49 2.87 -7.71 5.91
CA ILE A 49 3.68 -8.30 6.97
C ILE A 49 2.80 -9.09 7.93
N GLU A 50 3.26 -10.26 8.35
CA GLU A 50 2.60 -11.09 9.35
C GLU A 50 3.58 -11.49 10.47
N TRP A 51 3.07 -12.04 11.58
CA TRP A 51 3.91 -12.68 12.57
C TRP A 51 4.62 -13.90 11.97
N ASN A 52 5.87 -14.12 12.37
CA ASN A 52 6.51 -15.41 12.15
C ASN A 52 5.81 -16.49 13.01
N ASP A 53 6.15 -17.77 12.80
CA ASP A 53 5.41 -18.88 13.40
C ASP A 53 5.49 -18.92 14.93
N ASP A 54 6.59 -18.45 15.51
CA ASP A 54 6.81 -18.39 16.96
C ASP A 54 6.39 -17.05 17.59
N GLN A 55 5.89 -16.12 16.77
CA GLN A 55 5.47 -14.76 17.16
C GLN A 55 6.56 -13.91 17.79
N SER A 56 7.84 -14.26 17.57
CA SER A 56 8.98 -13.51 18.08
C SER A 56 9.37 -12.31 17.22
N GLY A 57 8.84 -12.23 16.02
CA GLY A 57 9.13 -11.18 15.04
C GLY A 57 8.18 -11.19 13.85
N TYR A 58 8.54 -10.45 12.84
CA TYR A 58 7.71 -10.27 11.64
C TYR A 58 8.39 -10.84 10.41
N ARG A 59 7.56 -11.27 9.46
CA ARG A 59 8.00 -11.70 8.13
C ARG A 59 7.06 -11.20 7.04
N PRO A 60 7.50 -11.12 5.79
CA PRO A 60 6.62 -10.86 4.67
C PRO A 60 5.51 -11.90 4.54
N THR A 61 4.28 -11.43 4.36
CA THR A 61 3.10 -12.26 4.11
C THR A 61 3.23 -13.05 2.80
N PHE A 62 3.87 -12.42 1.80
CA PHE A 62 4.09 -12.96 0.47
C PHE A 62 5.57 -13.27 0.27
N LYS A 63 5.97 -14.48 0.61
CA LYS A 63 7.39 -14.88 0.64
C LYS A 63 8.09 -14.84 -0.72
N ASN A 64 7.33 -14.94 -1.82
CA ASN A 64 7.84 -14.95 -3.20
C ASN A 64 7.70 -13.58 -3.88
N ALA A 65 7.10 -12.59 -3.21
CA ALA A 65 6.80 -11.31 -3.82
C ALA A 65 7.92 -10.28 -3.65
N GLN A 66 7.99 -9.36 -4.59
CA GLN A 66 8.66 -8.08 -4.44
C GLN A 66 7.65 -7.03 -3.99
N PHE A 67 8.01 -6.20 -3.02
CA PHE A 67 7.21 -5.06 -2.58
C PHE A 67 7.69 -3.80 -3.28
N TRP A 68 6.76 -3.03 -3.81
CA TRP A 68 7.06 -1.84 -4.60
C TRP A 68 6.49 -0.59 -3.95
N THR A 69 7.37 0.37 -3.69
CA THR A 69 7.05 1.72 -3.28
C THR A 69 7.98 2.69 -4.02
N ASN A 70 8.14 3.93 -3.59
CA ASN A 70 9.14 4.84 -4.10
C ASN A 70 10.00 5.41 -2.96
N GLU A 71 11.22 5.86 -3.30
CA GLU A 71 12.21 6.31 -2.31
C GLU A 71 11.74 7.55 -1.52
N ASN A 72 11.06 8.48 -2.18
CA ASN A 72 10.54 9.68 -1.53
C ASN A 72 9.48 9.33 -0.48
N HIS A 73 8.51 8.48 -0.86
CA HIS A 73 7.47 8.03 0.07
C HIS A 73 8.05 7.17 1.21
N TRP A 74 9.03 6.32 0.91
CA TRP A 74 9.72 5.53 1.93
C TRP A 74 10.39 6.42 2.99
N LYS A 75 11.14 7.45 2.54
CA LYS A 75 11.77 8.41 3.44
C LYS A 75 10.72 9.13 4.28
N TRP A 76 9.63 9.58 3.66
CA TRP A 76 8.53 10.22 4.36
C TRP A 76 7.89 9.31 5.41
N ALA A 77 7.65 8.04 5.11
CA ALA A 77 7.04 7.07 6.00
C ALA A 77 7.95 6.67 7.18
N THR A 78 9.27 6.65 6.99
CA THR A 78 10.24 6.32 8.03
C THR A 78 10.62 7.52 8.91
N GLU A 79 10.51 8.73 8.38
CA GLU A 79 10.77 10.01 9.08
C GLU A 79 9.54 10.95 8.97
N PRO A 80 8.36 10.51 9.45
CA PRO A 80 7.12 11.22 9.19
C PRO A 80 7.02 12.52 9.96
N ASN A 81 6.25 13.46 9.42
CA ASN A 81 5.84 14.64 10.14
C ASN A 81 4.92 14.29 11.33
N PRO A 82 4.74 15.21 12.31
CA PRO A 82 3.92 14.93 13.49
C PRO A 82 2.45 14.60 13.20
N ARG A 83 1.90 15.08 12.08
CA ARG A 83 0.49 14.88 11.69
C ARG A 83 0.24 13.45 11.22
N GLU A 84 1.14 12.90 10.40
CA GLU A 84 1.00 11.58 9.81
C GLU A 84 1.67 10.45 10.62
N LYS A 85 2.48 10.80 11.62
CA LYS A 85 3.30 9.83 12.38
C LYS A 85 2.51 8.62 12.90
N ALA A 86 1.26 8.83 13.31
CA ALA A 86 0.41 7.76 13.83
C ALA A 86 -0.08 6.79 12.73
N SER A 87 -0.04 7.20 11.47
CA SER A 87 -0.44 6.38 10.34
C SER A 87 0.66 5.44 9.84
N PHE A 88 1.93 5.70 10.20
CA PHE A 88 3.07 4.88 9.80
C PHE A 88 3.55 4.00 10.95
N LEU A 89 3.19 2.71 10.90
CA LEU A 89 3.62 1.74 11.91
C LEU A 89 4.92 1.07 11.47
N LYS A 90 5.98 1.23 12.25
CA LYS A 90 7.31 0.69 11.93
C LYS A 90 7.29 -0.83 11.74
N GLU A 91 6.49 -1.54 12.52
CA GLU A 91 6.31 -2.99 12.40
C GLU A 91 5.64 -3.44 11.08
N ASN A 92 5.00 -2.54 10.36
CA ASN A 92 4.49 -2.81 9.02
C ASN A 92 5.52 -2.51 7.92
N ILE A 93 6.43 -1.57 8.17
CA ILE A 93 7.29 -0.96 7.15
C ILE A 93 8.69 -1.60 7.16
N LEU A 94 9.36 -1.59 8.32
CA LEU A 94 10.76 -2.01 8.41
C LEU A 94 10.99 -3.46 8.01
N PRO A 95 10.13 -4.44 8.38
CA PRO A 95 10.36 -5.83 7.99
C PRO A 95 10.33 -6.07 6.47
N MET A 96 9.67 -5.22 5.68
CA MET A 96 9.72 -5.31 4.21
C MET A 96 11.14 -5.01 3.70
N GLN A 97 11.80 -4.00 4.27
CA GLN A 97 13.18 -3.67 3.92
C GLN A 97 14.16 -4.74 4.43
N GLU A 98 14.00 -5.16 5.68
CA GLU A 98 14.87 -6.16 6.32
C GLU A 98 14.83 -7.51 5.59
N SER A 99 13.70 -7.87 4.98
CA SER A 99 13.58 -9.09 4.17
C SER A 99 14.35 -9.06 2.87
N GLY A 100 14.76 -7.88 2.39
CA GLY A 100 15.38 -7.70 1.09
C GLY A 100 14.41 -7.76 -0.11
N GLN A 101 13.09 -7.79 0.15
CA GLN A 101 12.07 -7.85 -0.90
C GLN A 101 11.55 -6.46 -1.32
N LEU A 102 11.99 -5.38 -0.64
CA LEU A 102 11.54 -4.01 -0.95
C LEU A 102 12.30 -3.43 -2.14
N ASN A 103 11.56 -2.87 -3.09
CA ASN A 103 12.08 -2.20 -4.27
C ASN A 103 11.49 -0.80 -4.40
N PHE A 104 12.24 0.09 -5.00
CA PHE A 104 11.82 1.46 -5.24
C PHE A 104 11.63 1.74 -6.72
N LEU A 105 10.45 2.25 -7.06
CA LEU A 105 10.21 2.83 -8.36
C LEU A 105 10.86 4.22 -8.42
N PRO A 106 11.60 4.55 -9.49
CA PRO A 106 12.09 5.89 -9.65
C PRO A 106 10.93 6.87 -9.80
N THR A 107 10.94 7.92 -9.00
CA THR A 107 9.91 8.95 -9.05
C THR A 107 10.29 9.96 -10.14
N PRO A 108 9.55 10.06 -11.24
CA PRO A 108 9.82 11.04 -12.27
C PRO A 108 9.50 12.47 -11.78
N THR A 109 10.14 13.46 -12.37
CA THR A 109 9.84 14.86 -12.09
C THR A 109 8.47 15.28 -12.64
N THR A 110 8.02 14.60 -13.68
CA THR A 110 6.70 14.82 -14.30
C THR A 110 6.20 13.54 -14.97
N GLY A 111 4.87 13.36 -15.01
CA GLY A 111 4.22 12.29 -15.76
C GLY A 111 4.14 10.94 -15.06
N ASN A 112 3.87 9.92 -15.85
CA ASN A 112 3.69 8.55 -15.41
C ASN A 112 4.99 7.76 -15.53
N TYR A 113 5.08 6.69 -14.76
CA TYR A 113 6.17 5.73 -14.84
C TYR A 113 5.62 4.34 -15.21
N GLY A 114 6.13 3.75 -16.30
CA GLY A 114 5.79 2.38 -16.69
C GLY A 114 6.42 1.38 -15.73
N PHE A 115 5.59 0.69 -14.97
CA PHE A 115 6.01 -0.28 -13.95
C PHE A 115 6.01 -1.71 -14.49
N ALA A 116 4.92 -2.14 -15.08
CA ALA A 116 4.72 -3.49 -15.57
C ALA A 116 4.25 -3.47 -17.03
N PRO A 117 5.18 -3.33 -18.01
CA PRO A 117 4.83 -3.15 -19.42
C PRO A 117 3.93 -4.26 -19.97
N ASP A 118 4.16 -5.50 -19.54
CA ASP A 118 3.37 -6.66 -19.95
C ASP A 118 1.92 -6.60 -19.46
N LEU A 119 1.69 -5.92 -18.33
CA LEU A 119 0.37 -5.66 -17.77
C LEU A 119 -0.21 -4.33 -18.26
N LYS A 120 0.53 -3.58 -19.09
CA LYS A 120 0.14 -2.22 -19.54
C LYS A 120 -0.29 -1.34 -18.36
N MET A 121 0.51 -1.33 -17.33
CA MET A 121 0.30 -0.56 -16.11
C MET A 121 1.31 0.57 -16.02
N ASP A 122 0.79 1.78 -15.85
CA ASP A 122 1.59 2.98 -15.52
C ASP A 122 1.35 3.39 -14.07
N VAL A 123 2.16 4.34 -13.59
CA VAL A 123 2.05 4.88 -12.23
C VAL A 123 1.99 6.40 -12.29
N ILE A 124 1.01 6.98 -11.60
CA ILE A 124 0.94 8.43 -11.33
C ILE A 124 1.41 8.65 -9.89
N PHE A 125 2.34 9.58 -9.70
CA PHE A 125 2.78 10.01 -8.38
C PHE A 125 2.05 11.30 -8.00
N VAL A 126 1.45 11.31 -6.82
CA VAL A 126 0.67 12.45 -6.32
C VAL A 126 1.05 12.80 -4.90
N ASP A 127 0.81 14.06 -4.55
CA ASP A 127 0.89 14.58 -3.19
C ASP A 127 -0.52 15.03 -2.75
N GLY A 128 -0.75 15.14 -1.47
CA GLY A 128 -2.03 15.59 -0.90
C GLY A 128 -2.38 14.77 0.32
N HIS A 129 -2.86 13.53 0.14
CA HIS A 129 -3.12 12.63 1.25
C HIS A 129 -1.82 12.26 2.00
N THR A 130 -0.78 11.94 1.27
CA THR A 130 0.58 11.73 1.77
C THR A 130 1.61 12.02 0.65
N GLU A 131 2.88 12.15 1.01
CA GLU A 131 3.97 12.44 0.06
C GLU A 131 4.15 11.30 -0.95
N LYS A 132 4.13 11.63 -2.24
CA LYS A 132 4.39 10.69 -3.36
C LYS A 132 3.60 9.38 -3.30
N GLN A 133 2.32 9.48 -2.97
CA GLN A 133 1.38 8.37 -3.12
C GLN A 133 1.38 7.89 -4.59
N MET A 134 1.32 6.58 -4.79
CA MET A 134 1.35 5.95 -6.11
C MET A 134 -0.04 5.48 -6.52
N LEU A 135 -0.52 5.93 -7.67
CA LEU A 135 -1.80 5.52 -8.24
C LEU A 135 -1.53 4.62 -9.45
N PRO A 136 -1.88 3.32 -9.40
CA PRO A 136 -1.75 2.46 -10.58
C PRO A 136 -2.80 2.80 -11.63
N VAL A 137 -2.34 2.85 -12.88
CA VAL A 137 -3.16 3.12 -14.08
C VAL A 137 -3.10 1.91 -14.99
N LEU A 138 -4.21 1.25 -15.18
CA LEU A 138 -4.34 0.02 -15.96
C LEU A 138 -5.11 0.24 -17.24
N GLN A 139 -4.65 -0.39 -18.32
CA GLN A 139 -5.40 -0.45 -19.58
C GLN A 139 -6.14 -1.79 -19.66
N TYR A 140 -7.46 -1.76 -19.68
CA TYR A 140 -8.29 -2.96 -19.74
C TYR A 140 -9.49 -2.77 -20.65
N GLN A 141 -9.63 -3.61 -21.69
CA GLN A 141 -10.75 -3.57 -22.63
C GLN A 141 -11.08 -2.16 -23.14
N GLU A 142 -10.10 -1.47 -23.71
CA GLU A 142 -10.20 -0.09 -24.21
C GLU A 142 -10.56 0.98 -23.17
N LYS A 143 -10.52 0.63 -21.89
CA LYS A 143 -10.74 1.55 -20.77
C LYS A 143 -9.45 1.78 -20.01
N THR A 144 -9.28 3.01 -19.54
CA THR A 144 -8.26 3.33 -18.54
C THR A 144 -8.89 3.24 -17.15
N ILE A 145 -8.32 2.40 -16.31
CA ILE A 145 -8.73 2.23 -14.91
C ILE A 145 -7.65 2.84 -14.03
N VAL A 146 -8.02 3.77 -13.17
CA VAL A 146 -7.14 4.36 -12.15
C VAL A 146 -7.64 3.95 -10.78
N PHE A 147 -6.76 3.31 -9.99
CA PHE A 147 -7.06 3.11 -8.58
C PHE A 147 -6.55 4.31 -7.80
N ALA A 148 -7.47 5.16 -7.35
CA ALA A 148 -7.15 6.46 -6.79
C ALA A 148 -6.73 6.42 -5.31
N ALA A 149 -6.83 5.24 -4.67
CA ALA A 149 -6.52 5.05 -3.24
C ALA A 149 -7.11 6.20 -2.40
N ASP A 150 -6.34 6.76 -1.48
CA ASP A 150 -6.82 7.80 -0.57
C ASP A 150 -6.68 9.23 -1.10
N LEU A 151 -6.17 9.39 -2.33
CA LEU A 151 -6.28 10.70 -3.01
C LEU A 151 -7.76 11.05 -3.28
N ILE A 152 -8.57 10.06 -3.63
CA ILE A 152 -10.02 10.21 -3.87
C ILE A 152 -10.73 9.04 -3.18
N PRO A 153 -10.92 9.09 -1.86
CA PRO A 153 -11.41 7.95 -1.08
C PRO A 153 -12.87 7.59 -1.37
N THR A 154 -13.67 8.54 -1.86
CA THR A 154 -15.05 8.28 -2.29
C THR A 154 -15.42 9.15 -3.49
N ALA A 155 -16.50 8.78 -4.19
CA ALA A 155 -17.03 9.57 -5.30
C ALA A 155 -17.40 11.02 -4.87
N GLY A 156 -17.71 11.25 -3.60
CA GLY A 156 -17.98 12.59 -3.07
C GLY A 156 -16.76 13.51 -3.03
N HIS A 157 -15.54 12.94 -3.13
CA HIS A 157 -14.28 13.72 -3.13
C HIS A 157 -13.74 14.00 -4.55
N ILE A 158 -14.44 13.61 -5.60
CA ILE A 158 -14.05 13.95 -6.97
C ILE A 158 -14.04 15.45 -7.25
N PRO A 159 -15.02 16.26 -6.75
CA PRO A 159 -14.94 17.71 -6.91
C PRO A 159 -13.78 18.28 -6.10
N GLN A 160 -12.95 19.13 -6.75
CA GLN A 160 -11.70 19.68 -6.19
C GLN A 160 -11.84 20.46 -4.87
N VAL A 161 -13.04 20.87 -4.51
CA VAL A 161 -13.29 21.63 -3.28
C VAL A 161 -13.42 20.76 -2.02
N TYR A 162 -13.49 19.45 -2.18
CA TYR A 162 -13.64 18.51 -1.08
C TYR A 162 -12.33 17.76 -0.83
N VAL A 163 -11.74 17.98 0.34
CA VAL A 163 -10.55 17.27 0.83
C VAL A 163 -10.87 16.54 2.12
N MET A 164 -10.14 15.46 2.38
CA MET A 164 -10.28 14.73 3.64
C MET A 164 -9.64 15.52 4.80
N GLY A 165 -10.24 15.44 5.98
CA GLY A 165 -9.73 16.15 7.15
C GLY A 165 -8.34 15.72 7.63
N TYR A 166 -7.83 14.58 7.15
CA TYR A 166 -6.50 14.06 7.47
C TYR A 166 -5.48 14.21 6.32
N ASP A 167 -5.86 14.85 5.20
CA ASP A 167 -4.90 15.15 4.13
C ASP A 167 -3.89 16.21 4.59
N THR A 168 -2.67 16.16 4.02
CA THR A 168 -1.55 17.05 4.36
C THR A 168 -1.35 18.18 3.39
#